data_c074f1a1230619c61c3615f360ed3019
#
_entry.id   c074f1a1230619c61c3615f360ed3019
#
_cell.length_a   1.000
_cell.length_b   1.000
_cell.length_c   1.000
_cell.angle_alpha   90.00
_cell.angle_beta   90.00
_cell.angle_gamma   90.00
#
_symmetry.space_group_name_H-M   'P 1'
#
loop_
_entity.id
_entity.type
_entity.pdbx_description
1 polymer ?
#
loop_
_entity_poly.entity_id
_entity_poly.type
_entity_poly.pdbx_seq_one_letter_code
_entity_poly.pdbx_strand_id
1 'polypeptide(L)'
;MQHYNTAVRRFGDMPVTVALLNRFVPQREQTRIISDLKCGRLDMVIGTHRLISKDVTFKNIGLVIIDEEQRFGVAQKERLKELYPFVDILTLSATPIPRTLNMAMSGLRDMSSIDEAPGDRHPVQTYVLEYNRGVILDAINKEVRRGGQVYYLHNRIDTIERCAASLSASLQGVNIGIAHGRMSEEEISDIWRRLVEHEIDVLVCTTIIETGVDVPNANTLIIEEADKMGLAQLHQLRGRVGRSPRRAYAYFCFRQNSQLSDVASKRLEAIREFTEFGSGFKIAMRDLEIRGAGSILGGDQHGNMESVG
;
A
#
# COMPACT_ATOMS: atom_id res chain seq x y z
N MET A 1 -10.98 -5.58 6.71
CA MET A 1 -11.32 -5.30 8.12
C MET A 1 -11.54 -3.80 8.37
N GLN A 2 -10.57 -2.91 8.06
CA GLN A 2 -10.69 -1.46 8.32
C GLN A 2 -11.91 -0.81 7.67
N HIS A 3 -12.14 -1.03 6.38
CA HIS A 3 -13.34 -0.52 5.69
C HIS A 3 -14.64 -1.05 6.30
N TYR A 4 -14.67 -2.34 6.67
CA TYR A 4 -15.83 -2.93 7.35
C TYR A 4 -16.12 -2.25 8.68
N ASN A 5 -15.12 -2.10 9.53
CA ASN A 5 -15.27 -1.43 10.83
C ASN A 5 -15.71 0.04 10.65
N THR A 6 -15.19 0.71 9.62
CA THR A 6 -15.58 2.09 9.30
C THR A 6 -17.04 2.15 8.85
N ALA A 7 -17.46 1.25 7.97
CA ALA A 7 -18.84 1.19 7.50
C ALA A 7 -19.82 0.92 8.65
N VAL A 8 -19.56 -0.13 9.46
CA VAL A 8 -20.38 -0.46 10.62
C VAL A 8 -20.51 0.74 11.57
N ARG A 9 -19.40 1.40 11.88
CA ARG A 9 -19.41 2.60 12.74
C ARG A 9 -20.18 3.77 12.13
N ARG A 10 -20.06 3.98 10.81
CA ARG A 10 -20.68 5.12 10.10
C ARG A 10 -22.17 4.93 9.90
N PHE A 11 -22.59 3.72 9.58
CA PHE A 11 -24.02 3.42 9.42
C PHE A 11 -24.72 3.32 10.80
N GLY A 12 -24.01 2.92 11.86
CA GLY A 12 -24.55 2.91 13.23
C GLY A 12 -25.93 2.27 13.32
N ASP A 13 -26.92 3.06 13.71
CA ASP A 13 -28.32 2.64 13.87
C ASP A 13 -29.16 2.74 12.57
N MET A 14 -28.55 3.09 11.45
CA MET A 14 -29.26 3.10 10.16
C MET A 14 -29.64 1.66 9.74
N PRO A 15 -30.78 1.48 9.06
CA PRO A 15 -31.24 0.17 8.59
C PRO A 15 -30.42 -0.32 7.37
N VAL A 16 -29.10 -0.40 7.53
CA VAL A 16 -28.14 -0.83 6.49
C VAL A 16 -27.41 -2.07 6.98
N THR A 17 -27.59 -3.16 6.25
CA THR A 17 -26.94 -4.43 6.55
C THR A 17 -25.58 -4.53 5.86
N VAL A 18 -24.52 -4.62 6.68
CA VAL A 18 -23.12 -4.68 6.21
C VAL A 18 -22.54 -6.05 6.54
N ALA A 19 -21.90 -6.70 5.57
CA ALA A 19 -21.19 -7.96 5.78
C ALA A 19 -19.73 -7.87 5.34
N LEU A 20 -18.88 -8.72 5.95
CA LEU A 20 -17.49 -8.92 5.58
C LEU A 20 -17.31 -10.28 4.92
N LEU A 21 -16.81 -10.33 3.69
CA LEU A 21 -16.54 -11.58 2.98
C LEU A 21 -15.06 -11.63 2.53
N ASN A 22 -14.29 -12.46 3.22
CA ASN A 22 -12.90 -12.76 2.86
C ASN A 22 -12.60 -14.24 3.17
N ARG A 23 -11.41 -14.71 2.87
CA ARG A 23 -11.00 -16.11 3.10
C ARG A 23 -10.90 -16.52 4.58
N PHE A 24 -10.82 -15.56 5.50
CA PHE A 24 -10.72 -15.80 6.95
C PHE A 24 -12.07 -15.96 7.62
N VAL A 25 -13.14 -15.57 6.96
CA VAL A 25 -14.52 -15.81 7.45
C VAL A 25 -14.79 -17.31 7.42
N PRO A 26 -15.31 -17.92 8.51
CA PRO A 26 -15.64 -19.33 8.56
C PRO A 26 -16.53 -19.76 7.39
N GLN A 27 -16.29 -20.94 6.83
CA GLN A 27 -17.00 -21.42 5.62
C GLN A 27 -18.53 -21.36 5.76
N ARG A 28 -19.06 -21.72 6.92
CA ARG A 28 -20.50 -21.65 7.21
C ARG A 28 -21.05 -20.24 7.06
N GLU A 29 -20.31 -19.26 7.55
CA GLU A 29 -20.68 -17.85 7.48
C GLU A 29 -20.53 -17.30 6.05
N GLN A 30 -19.47 -17.69 5.33
CA GLN A 30 -19.34 -17.34 3.91
C GLN A 30 -20.55 -17.83 3.10
N THR A 31 -20.99 -19.07 3.31
CA THR A 31 -22.15 -19.64 2.63
C THR A 31 -23.43 -18.86 2.92
N ARG A 32 -23.62 -18.42 4.18
CA ARG A 32 -24.73 -17.56 4.58
C ARG A 32 -24.68 -16.21 3.86
N ILE A 33 -23.53 -15.53 3.91
CA ILE A 33 -23.34 -14.22 3.26
C ILE A 33 -23.61 -14.30 1.76
N ILE A 34 -23.08 -15.33 1.08
CA ILE A 34 -23.31 -15.55 -0.36
C ILE A 34 -24.79 -15.75 -0.67
N SER A 35 -25.50 -16.53 0.15
CA SER A 35 -26.93 -16.71 0.03
C SER A 35 -27.70 -15.40 0.22
N ASP A 36 -27.30 -14.58 1.19
CA ASP A 36 -27.92 -13.30 1.50
C ASP A 36 -27.68 -12.26 0.39
N LEU A 37 -26.50 -12.26 -0.24
CA LEU A 37 -26.21 -11.46 -1.44
C LEU A 37 -27.09 -11.85 -2.62
N LYS A 38 -27.21 -13.15 -2.87
CA LYS A 38 -28.06 -13.68 -3.96
C LYS A 38 -29.53 -13.35 -3.76
N CYS A 39 -30.02 -13.34 -2.53
CA CYS A 39 -31.40 -13.00 -2.18
C CYS A 39 -31.64 -11.50 -2.04
N GLY A 40 -30.60 -10.66 -2.01
CA GLY A 40 -30.70 -9.22 -1.82
C GLY A 40 -31.08 -8.82 -0.39
N ARG A 41 -30.61 -9.58 0.61
CA ARG A 41 -30.81 -9.28 2.03
C ARG A 41 -29.66 -8.45 2.63
N LEU A 42 -28.59 -8.23 1.87
CA LEU A 42 -27.47 -7.39 2.26
C LEU A 42 -27.44 -6.13 1.39
N ASP A 43 -27.22 -4.99 2.04
CA ASP A 43 -27.12 -3.69 1.38
C ASP A 43 -25.68 -3.38 0.99
N MET A 44 -24.71 -3.82 1.80
CA MET A 44 -23.30 -3.60 1.56
C MET A 44 -22.47 -4.84 1.93
N VAL A 45 -21.56 -5.22 1.07
CA VAL A 45 -20.55 -6.23 1.38
C VAL A 45 -19.15 -5.67 1.14
N ILE A 46 -18.27 -5.91 2.08
CA ILE A 46 -16.86 -5.52 2.00
C ILE A 46 -16.03 -6.80 2.00
N GLY A 47 -15.03 -6.85 1.14
CA GLY A 47 -14.21 -8.05 1.05
C GLY A 47 -13.00 -7.87 0.14
N THR A 48 -12.33 -8.98 -0.09
CA THR A 48 -11.16 -9.08 -0.97
C THR A 48 -11.55 -9.72 -2.30
N HIS A 49 -10.60 -10.30 -3.01
CA HIS A 49 -10.82 -11.08 -4.24
C HIS A 49 -11.88 -12.18 -4.11
N ARG A 50 -12.25 -12.57 -2.89
CA ARG A 50 -13.32 -13.53 -2.61
C ARG A 50 -14.68 -13.05 -3.15
N LEU A 51 -14.91 -11.73 -3.21
CA LEU A 51 -16.16 -11.15 -3.73
C LEU A 51 -16.38 -11.40 -5.23
N ILE A 52 -15.32 -11.64 -5.98
CA ILE A 52 -15.38 -11.88 -7.43
C ILE A 52 -15.21 -13.35 -7.81
N SER A 53 -15.28 -14.24 -6.83
CA SER A 53 -15.30 -15.69 -7.07
C SER A 53 -16.55 -16.11 -7.81
N LYS A 54 -16.48 -17.25 -8.53
CA LYS A 54 -17.57 -17.74 -9.42
C LYS A 54 -18.87 -18.03 -8.71
N ASP A 55 -18.83 -18.36 -7.43
CA ASP A 55 -19.95 -18.71 -6.57
C ASP A 55 -20.65 -17.50 -5.93
N VAL A 56 -20.08 -16.31 -6.06
CA VAL A 56 -20.67 -15.07 -5.54
C VAL A 56 -21.50 -14.41 -6.64
N THR A 57 -22.78 -14.21 -6.37
CA THR A 57 -23.72 -13.51 -7.25
C THR A 57 -24.47 -12.45 -6.46
N PHE A 58 -24.68 -11.29 -7.07
CA PHE A 58 -25.42 -10.19 -6.49
C PHE A 58 -26.79 -10.09 -7.16
N LYS A 59 -27.85 -9.88 -6.39
CA LYS A 59 -29.20 -9.73 -6.93
C LYS A 59 -29.36 -8.42 -7.69
N ASN A 60 -29.00 -7.31 -7.03
CA ASN A 60 -29.09 -5.95 -7.57
C ASN A 60 -27.89 -5.16 -7.09
N ILE A 61 -26.82 -5.15 -7.85
CA ILE A 61 -25.64 -4.35 -7.54
C ILE A 61 -25.73 -3.02 -8.29
N GLY A 62 -25.66 -1.90 -7.56
CA GLY A 62 -25.68 -0.55 -8.14
C GLY A 62 -24.33 0.13 -8.16
N LEU A 63 -23.45 -0.19 -7.19
CA LEU A 63 -22.15 0.42 -7.08
C LEU A 63 -21.08 -0.59 -6.68
N VAL A 64 -19.96 -0.56 -7.36
CA VAL A 64 -18.73 -1.27 -6.99
C VAL A 64 -17.63 -0.26 -6.66
N ILE A 65 -17.04 -0.38 -5.48
CA ILE A 65 -15.89 0.43 -5.07
C ILE A 65 -14.65 -0.45 -5.03
N ILE A 66 -13.63 -0.08 -5.78
CA ILE A 66 -12.35 -0.79 -5.85
C ILE A 66 -11.28 0.10 -5.24
N ASP A 67 -10.78 -0.29 -4.06
CA ASP A 67 -9.64 0.37 -3.43
C ASP A 67 -8.33 -0.29 -3.88
N GLU A 68 -7.26 0.49 -3.95
CA GLU A 68 -5.95 0.04 -4.44
C GLU A 68 -6.07 -0.60 -5.85
N GLU A 69 -6.61 0.14 -6.80
CA GLU A 69 -6.90 -0.31 -8.18
C GLU A 69 -5.76 -1.08 -8.83
N GLN A 70 -4.52 -0.72 -8.54
CA GLN A 70 -3.31 -1.36 -9.09
C GLN A 70 -3.13 -2.82 -8.65
N ARG A 71 -3.78 -3.24 -7.57
CA ARG A 71 -3.79 -4.63 -7.08
C ARG A 71 -4.90 -5.48 -7.70
N PHE A 72 -5.79 -4.84 -8.45
CA PHE A 72 -6.93 -5.50 -9.07
C PHE A 72 -6.60 -5.82 -10.53
N GLY A 73 -6.53 -7.09 -10.88
CA GLY A 73 -6.17 -7.54 -12.22
C GLY A 73 -7.16 -7.06 -13.29
N VAL A 74 -6.67 -6.86 -14.51
CA VAL A 74 -7.49 -6.42 -15.66
C VAL A 74 -8.63 -7.41 -15.92
N ALA A 75 -8.34 -8.71 -15.96
CA ALA A 75 -9.34 -9.76 -16.17
C ALA A 75 -10.47 -9.75 -15.13
N GLN A 76 -10.16 -9.39 -13.89
CA GLN A 76 -11.15 -9.30 -12.82
C GLN A 76 -12.08 -8.10 -13.00
N LYS A 77 -11.57 -6.97 -13.48
CA LYS A 77 -12.36 -5.77 -13.80
C LYS A 77 -13.26 -6.02 -15.00
N GLU A 78 -12.73 -6.64 -16.04
CA GLU A 78 -13.49 -7.01 -17.25
C GLU A 78 -14.63 -7.95 -16.88
N ARG A 79 -14.35 -8.96 -16.07
CA ARG A 79 -15.40 -9.88 -15.58
C ARG A 79 -16.51 -9.19 -14.80
N LEU A 80 -16.19 -8.21 -13.94
CA LEU A 80 -17.21 -7.43 -13.23
C LEU A 80 -18.09 -6.64 -14.21
N LYS A 81 -17.50 -6.04 -15.22
CA LYS A 81 -18.23 -5.30 -16.27
C LYS A 81 -19.11 -6.22 -17.13
N GLU A 82 -18.61 -7.41 -17.46
CA GLU A 82 -19.39 -8.41 -18.22
C GLU A 82 -20.61 -8.92 -17.44
N LEU A 83 -20.42 -9.22 -16.16
CA LEU A 83 -21.48 -9.72 -15.30
C LEU A 83 -22.51 -8.65 -14.92
N TYR A 84 -22.07 -7.39 -14.80
CA TYR A 84 -22.89 -6.28 -14.33
C TYR A 84 -22.65 -5.04 -15.20
N PRO A 85 -23.14 -5.03 -16.46
CA PRO A 85 -22.80 -3.97 -17.45
C PRO A 85 -23.33 -2.57 -17.09
N PHE A 86 -24.32 -2.48 -16.21
CA PHE A 86 -24.95 -1.23 -15.79
C PHE A 86 -24.52 -0.77 -14.39
N VAL A 87 -23.50 -1.39 -13.80
CA VAL A 87 -23.01 -1.03 -12.47
C VAL A 87 -22.08 0.16 -12.55
N ASP A 88 -22.24 1.12 -11.65
CA ASP A 88 -21.27 2.20 -11.47
C ASP A 88 -20.03 1.66 -10.77
N ILE A 89 -18.85 2.02 -11.29
CA ILE A 89 -17.57 1.58 -10.73
C ILE A 89 -16.75 2.79 -10.30
N LEU A 90 -16.53 2.91 -9.00
CA LEU A 90 -15.63 3.88 -8.41
C LEU A 90 -14.30 3.19 -8.07
N THR A 91 -13.21 3.71 -8.59
CA THR A 91 -11.86 3.23 -8.23
C THR A 91 -11.10 4.26 -7.43
N LEU A 92 -10.43 3.80 -6.39
CA LEU A 92 -9.61 4.63 -5.51
C LEU A 92 -8.15 4.23 -5.67
N SER A 93 -7.26 5.20 -5.73
CA SER A 93 -5.82 4.94 -5.78
C SER A 93 -5.05 6.13 -5.21
N ALA A 94 -4.00 5.86 -4.47
CA ALA A 94 -3.05 6.90 -4.05
C ALA A 94 -2.15 7.34 -5.22
N THR A 95 -1.89 6.42 -6.17
CA THR A 95 -1.10 6.65 -7.39
C THR A 95 -1.82 5.98 -8.54
N PRO A 96 -2.49 6.73 -9.43
CA PRO A 96 -3.20 6.14 -10.57
C PRO A 96 -2.22 5.37 -11.47
N ILE A 97 -2.64 4.19 -11.91
CA ILE A 97 -1.85 3.43 -12.89
C ILE A 97 -1.83 4.16 -14.24
N PRO A 98 -0.74 4.03 -15.02
CA PRO A 98 -0.58 4.76 -16.28
C PRO A 98 -1.77 4.62 -17.24
N ARG A 99 -2.35 3.42 -17.35
CA ARG A 99 -3.53 3.18 -18.19
C ARG A 99 -4.75 3.98 -17.74
N THR A 100 -5.05 3.95 -16.44
CA THR A 100 -6.19 4.69 -15.87
C THR A 100 -5.98 6.19 -16.01
N LEU A 101 -4.76 6.66 -15.81
CA LEU A 101 -4.38 8.05 -16.00
C LEU A 101 -4.57 8.49 -17.44
N ASN A 102 -4.11 7.72 -18.42
CA ASN A 102 -4.31 8.00 -19.84
C ASN A 102 -5.79 8.01 -20.23
N MET A 103 -6.61 7.10 -19.72
CA MET A 103 -8.04 7.07 -19.94
C MET A 103 -8.75 8.31 -19.38
N ALA A 104 -8.33 8.77 -18.19
CA ALA A 104 -8.85 10.00 -17.61
C ALA A 104 -8.46 11.24 -18.41
N MET A 105 -7.20 11.34 -18.83
CA MET A 105 -6.70 12.45 -19.65
C MET A 105 -7.35 12.52 -21.03
N SER A 106 -7.74 11.37 -21.59
CA SER A 106 -8.44 11.30 -22.89
C SER A 106 -9.97 11.51 -22.76
N GLY A 107 -10.49 11.79 -21.57
CA GLY A 107 -11.92 11.98 -21.33
C GLY A 107 -12.76 10.71 -21.40
N LEU A 108 -12.12 9.53 -21.45
CA LEU A 108 -12.81 8.22 -21.46
C LEU A 108 -13.26 7.79 -20.05
N ARG A 109 -12.82 8.51 -19.01
CA ARG A 109 -13.17 8.24 -17.62
C ARG A 109 -13.12 9.53 -16.81
N ASP A 110 -14.14 9.74 -15.99
CA ASP A 110 -14.14 10.85 -15.03
C ASP A 110 -13.10 10.60 -13.93
N MET A 111 -12.45 11.68 -13.51
CA MET A 111 -11.45 11.65 -12.46
C MET A 111 -11.63 12.82 -11.51
N SER A 112 -11.56 12.53 -10.21
CA SER A 112 -11.51 13.53 -9.15
C SER A 112 -10.24 13.35 -8.32
N SER A 113 -9.63 14.45 -7.91
CA SER A 113 -8.46 14.45 -7.01
C SER A 113 -8.84 14.98 -5.65
N ILE A 114 -8.33 14.35 -4.60
CA ILE A 114 -8.44 14.83 -3.23
C ILE A 114 -7.05 15.34 -2.84
N ASP A 115 -6.86 16.66 -2.92
CA ASP A 115 -5.55 17.29 -2.75
C ASP A 115 -5.35 17.86 -1.35
N GLU A 116 -6.43 18.00 -0.56
CA GLU A 116 -6.35 18.48 0.80
C GLU A 116 -6.26 17.33 1.81
N ALA A 117 -5.33 17.46 2.75
CA ALA A 117 -5.21 16.53 3.85
C ALA A 117 -6.28 16.77 4.92
N PRO A 118 -6.67 15.75 5.70
CA PRO A 118 -7.37 15.97 6.96
C PRO A 118 -6.58 16.91 7.87
N GLY A 119 -7.27 17.88 8.51
CA GLY A 119 -6.74 19.11 9.10
C GLY A 119 -5.53 19.03 10.05
N ASP A 120 -5.17 17.87 10.61
CA ASP A 120 -4.08 17.73 11.58
C ASP A 120 -2.88 16.90 11.06
N ARG A 121 -2.78 16.70 9.75
CA ARG A 121 -1.69 15.92 9.17
C ARG A 121 -0.58 16.81 8.64
N HIS A 122 0.66 16.46 9.01
CA HIS A 122 1.86 17.08 8.46
C HIS A 122 2.42 16.23 7.30
N PRO A 123 2.97 16.84 6.24
CA PRO A 123 3.74 16.13 5.24
C PRO A 123 4.86 15.30 5.87
N VAL A 124 5.10 14.11 5.31
CA VAL A 124 6.19 13.25 5.79
C VAL A 124 7.53 13.87 5.40
N GLN A 125 8.34 14.19 6.39
CA GLN A 125 9.69 14.70 6.16
C GLN A 125 10.53 13.60 5.48
N THR A 126 10.91 13.84 4.24
CA THR A 126 11.54 12.82 3.37
C THR A 126 13.02 13.11 3.19
N TYR A 127 13.87 12.13 3.50
CA TYR A 127 15.31 12.16 3.31
C TYR A 127 15.73 11.11 2.29
N VAL A 128 16.60 11.47 1.39
CA VAL A 128 17.27 10.57 0.44
C VAL A 128 18.76 10.65 0.71
N LEU A 129 19.39 9.55 1.10
CA LEU A 129 20.77 9.52 1.55
C LEU A 129 21.47 8.17 1.30
N GLU A 130 22.78 8.17 1.26
CA GLU A 130 23.53 6.92 1.35
C GLU A 130 23.28 6.24 2.70
N TYR A 131 23.16 4.91 2.69
CA TYR A 131 22.95 4.17 3.92
C TYR A 131 24.09 4.40 4.92
N ASN A 132 23.75 4.99 6.03
CA ASN A 132 24.67 5.23 7.14
C ASN A 132 24.08 4.65 8.42
N ARG A 133 24.70 3.60 8.94
CA ARG A 133 24.21 2.88 10.13
C ARG A 133 24.02 3.81 11.33
N GLY A 134 24.93 4.75 11.57
CA GLY A 134 24.84 5.69 12.70
C GLY A 134 23.60 6.58 12.60
N VAL A 135 23.35 7.15 11.41
CA VAL A 135 22.17 7.98 11.15
C VAL A 135 20.88 7.18 11.34
N ILE A 136 20.86 5.93 10.86
CA ILE A 136 19.68 5.07 10.97
C ILE A 136 19.39 4.67 12.42
N LEU A 137 20.40 4.28 13.18
CA LEU A 137 20.24 3.96 14.61
C LEU A 137 19.78 5.19 15.42
N ASP A 138 20.28 6.37 15.10
CA ASP A 138 19.85 7.61 15.72
C ASP A 138 18.38 7.95 15.39
N ALA A 139 17.97 7.75 14.13
CA ALA A 139 16.58 7.92 13.69
C ALA A 139 15.62 6.98 14.45
N ILE A 140 15.99 5.70 14.58
CA ILE A 140 15.22 4.72 15.33
C ILE A 140 15.12 5.12 16.81
N ASN A 141 16.24 5.43 17.45
CA ASN A 141 16.26 5.83 18.86
C ASN A 141 15.41 7.08 19.11
N LYS A 142 15.47 8.08 18.23
CA LYS A 142 14.63 9.29 18.33
C LYS A 142 13.15 8.97 18.26
N GLU A 143 12.76 8.07 17.36
CA GLU A 143 11.36 7.66 17.21
C GLU A 143 10.87 6.90 18.45
N VAL A 144 11.61 5.89 18.89
CA VAL A 144 11.23 5.06 20.05
C VAL A 144 11.19 5.89 21.32
N ARG A 145 12.15 6.80 21.56
CA ARG A 145 12.16 7.68 22.74
C ARG A 145 10.95 8.61 22.83
N ARG A 146 10.38 9.03 21.70
CA ARG A 146 9.14 9.83 21.71
C ARG A 146 7.87 8.99 21.75
N GLY A 147 8.00 7.66 21.93
CA GLY A 147 6.91 6.70 21.99
C GLY A 147 6.27 6.39 20.65
N GLY A 148 6.98 6.57 19.54
CA GLY A 148 6.56 6.15 18.21
C GLY A 148 7.12 4.79 17.83
N GLN A 149 6.74 4.32 16.64
CA GLN A 149 7.17 3.05 16.09
C GLN A 149 7.80 3.24 14.70
N VAL A 150 8.63 2.28 14.30
CA VAL A 150 9.43 2.34 13.09
C VAL A 150 9.12 1.17 12.16
N TYR A 151 8.87 1.46 10.89
CA TYR A 151 8.99 0.48 9.82
C TYR A 151 10.40 0.51 9.25
N TYR A 152 11.05 -0.64 9.28
CA TYR A 152 12.38 -0.84 8.71
C TYR A 152 12.30 -1.83 7.54
N LEU A 153 12.37 -1.34 6.32
CA LEU A 153 12.23 -2.15 5.12
C LEU A 153 13.57 -2.75 4.71
N HIS A 154 13.66 -4.06 4.85
CA HIS A 154 14.75 -4.91 4.37
C HIS A 154 14.20 -5.95 3.40
N ASN A 155 14.29 -5.68 2.09
CA ASN A 155 13.56 -6.47 1.08
C ASN A 155 14.29 -7.76 0.67
N ARG A 156 14.92 -8.46 1.63
CA ARG A 156 15.62 -9.73 1.42
C ARG A 156 15.29 -10.72 2.53
N ILE A 157 14.41 -11.65 2.24
CA ILE A 157 13.95 -12.65 3.24
C ILE A 157 15.11 -13.43 3.82
N ASP A 158 16.08 -13.84 2.98
CA ASP A 158 17.19 -14.71 3.40
C ASP A 158 18.17 -14.05 4.40
N THR A 159 18.12 -12.73 4.53
CA THR A 159 18.98 -11.95 5.44
C THR A 159 18.23 -11.11 6.46
N ILE A 160 16.89 -11.17 6.47
CA ILE A 160 16.05 -10.31 7.33
C ILE A 160 16.28 -10.59 8.82
N GLU A 161 16.43 -11.85 9.21
CA GLU A 161 16.72 -12.24 10.60
C GLU A 161 18.07 -11.69 11.07
N ARG A 162 19.09 -11.76 10.19
CA ARG A 162 20.41 -11.19 10.48
C ARG A 162 20.35 -9.68 10.61
N CYS A 163 19.57 -9.01 9.76
CA CYS A 163 19.34 -7.58 9.85
C CYS A 163 18.71 -7.22 11.19
N ALA A 164 17.63 -7.89 11.57
CA ALA A 164 16.96 -7.68 12.84
C ALA A 164 17.84 -7.93 14.06
N ALA A 165 18.61 -9.03 14.06
CA ALA A 165 19.57 -9.33 15.11
C ALA A 165 20.68 -8.28 15.23
N SER A 166 21.18 -7.79 14.09
CA SER A 166 22.16 -6.71 14.05
C SER A 166 21.63 -5.39 14.62
N LEU A 167 20.38 -5.04 14.33
CA LEU A 167 19.72 -3.87 14.90
C LEU A 167 19.50 -4.04 16.40
N SER A 168 19.00 -5.20 16.84
CA SER A 168 18.77 -5.52 18.25
C SER A 168 20.04 -5.41 19.09
N ALA A 169 21.17 -5.88 18.57
CA ALA A 169 22.46 -5.76 19.25
C ALA A 169 22.93 -4.30 19.44
N SER A 170 22.43 -3.38 18.62
CA SER A 170 22.82 -1.95 18.67
C SER A 170 21.79 -1.04 19.36
N LEU A 171 20.56 -1.55 19.58
CA LEU A 171 19.44 -0.80 20.12
C LEU A 171 19.01 -1.42 21.44
N GLN A 172 19.46 -0.83 22.55
CA GLN A 172 19.13 -1.33 23.89
C GLN A 172 17.67 -1.00 24.25
N GLY A 173 16.94 -2.01 24.75
CA GLY A 173 15.56 -1.83 25.23
C GLY A 173 14.53 -1.58 24.11
N VAL A 174 14.87 -1.90 22.87
CA VAL A 174 13.97 -1.76 21.70
C VAL A 174 13.47 -3.13 21.28
N ASN A 175 12.16 -3.31 21.22
CA ASN A 175 11.52 -4.55 20.79
C ASN A 175 11.43 -4.59 19.27
N ILE A 176 12.11 -5.59 18.66
CA ILE A 176 12.13 -5.76 17.22
C ILE A 176 11.25 -6.94 16.82
N GLY A 177 10.34 -6.70 15.88
CA GLY A 177 9.56 -7.72 15.20
C GLY A 177 10.05 -7.92 13.77
N ILE A 178 9.74 -9.08 13.18
CA ILE A 178 10.05 -9.42 11.80
C ILE A 178 8.77 -9.82 11.07
N ALA A 179 8.59 -9.31 9.84
CA ALA A 179 7.47 -9.71 8.98
C ALA A 179 7.91 -9.86 7.51
N HIS A 180 7.58 -10.98 6.89
CA HIS A 180 7.89 -11.23 5.48
C HIS A 180 6.88 -12.16 4.81
N GLY A 181 6.86 -12.19 3.48
CA GLY A 181 5.85 -12.89 2.69
C GLY A 181 5.89 -14.43 2.73
N ARG A 182 6.90 -15.05 3.38
CA ARG A 182 6.95 -16.51 3.57
C ARG A 182 6.34 -16.98 4.90
N MET A 183 5.99 -16.03 5.78
CA MET A 183 5.30 -16.33 7.03
C MET A 183 3.86 -16.74 6.76
N SER A 184 3.32 -17.60 7.63
CA SER A 184 1.91 -17.96 7.61
C SER A 184 1.03 -16.74 7.92
N GLU A 185 -0.23 -16.82 7.54
CA GLU A 185 -1.19 -15.75 7.82
C GLU A 185 -1.42 -15.52 9.31
N GLU A 186 -1.35 -16.58 10.09
CA GLU A 186 -1.48 -16.52 11.55
C GLU A 186 -0.31 -15.78 12.18
N GLU A 187 0.92 -16.10 11.77
CA GLU A 187 2.14 -15.40 12.21
C GLU A 187 2.09 -13.92 11.84
N ILE A 188 1.71 -13.61 10.61
CA ILE A 188 1.58 -12.22 10.15
C ILE A 188 0.50 -11.49 10.96
N SER A 189 -0.64 -12.13 11.21
CA SER A 189 -1.74 -11.55 12.00
C SER A 189 -1.30 -11.26 13.44
N ASP A 190 -0.54 -12.16 14.06
CA ASP A 190 0.00 -11.96 15.41
C ASP A 190 1.01 -10.80 15.45
N ILE A 191 1.90 -10.71 14.47
CA ILE A 191 2.85 -9.58 14.36
C ILE A 191 2.10 -8.24 14.24
N TRP A 192 1.05 -8.17 13.42
CA TRP A 192 0.25 -6.94 13.29
C TRP A 192 -0.47 -6.59 14.59
N ARG A 193 -1.04 -7.58 15.30
CA ARG A 193 -1.65 -7.37 16.60
C ARG A 193 -0.64 -6.79 17.59
N ARG A 194 0.52 -7.42 17.72
CA ARG A 194 1.60 -6.98 18.62
C ARG A 194 2.13 -5.59 18.28
N LEU A 195 2.19 -5.25 16.98
CA LEU A 195 2.60 -3.92 16.54
C LEU A 195 1.54 -2.87 16.93
N VAL A 196 0.25 -3.15 16.72
CA VAL A 196 -0.85 -2.25 17.08
C VAL A 196 -0.94 -2.09 18.60
N GLU A 197 -0.71 -3.15 19.37
CA GLU A 197 -0.68 -3.15 20.83
C GLU A 197 0.62 -2.54 21.42
N HIS A 198 1.52 -2.06 20.57
CA HIS A 198 2.80 -1.43 20.95
C HIS A 198 3.76 -2.40 21.70
N GLU A 199 3.68 -3.68 21.43
CA GLU A 199 4.66 -4.67 21.91
C GLU A 199 5.91 -4.71 21.02
N ILE A 200 5.85 -4.14 19.81
CA ILE A 200 6.94 -4.01 18.85
C ILE A 200 7.20 -2.54 18.59
N ASP A 201 8.45 -2.10 18.77
CA ASP A 201 8.90 -0.74 18.52
C ASP A 201 9.41 -0.56 17.08
N VAL A 202 10.10 -1.58 16.55
CA VAL A 202 10.64 -1.60 15.19
C VAL A 202 10.19 -2.87 14.47
N LEU A 203 9.49 -2.71 13.37
CA LEU A 203 9.14 -3.82 12.49
C LEU A 203 10.11 -3.88 11.32
N VAL A 204 11.02 -4.87 11.33
CA VAL A 204 11.86 -5.20 10.17
C VAL A 204 11.05 -6.06 9.22
N CYS A 205 10.83 -5.58 8.01
CA CYS A 205 9.90 -6.24 7.10
C CYS A 205 10.31 -6.11 5.63
N THR A 206 9.74 -6.96 4.80
CA THR A 206 9.72 -6.79 3.35
C THR A 206 8.59 -5.84 2.94
N THR A 207 8.29 -5.74 1.65
CA THR A 207 7.16 -4.92 1.13
C THR A 207 5.78 -5.32 1.64
N ILE A 208 5.69 -6.27 2.56
CA ILE A 208 4.42 -6.71 3.18
C ILE A 208 3.64 -5.58 3.84
N ILE A 209 4.32 -4.51 4.28
CA ILE A 209 3.65 -3.31 4.84
C ILE A 209 2.73 -2.59 3.85
N GLU A 210 2.85 -2.88 2.56
CA GLU A 210 1.91 -2.40 1.54
C GLU A 210 0.49 -2.96 1.74
N THR A 211 0.30 -4.00 2.57
CA THR A 211 -0.98 -4.70 2.74
C THR A 211 -2.07 -3.93 3.51
N GLY A 212 -1.81 -2.70 3.93
CA GLY A 212 -2.87 -1.79 4.34
C GLY A 212 -3.28 -1.84 5.81
N VAL A 213 -2.53 -2.49 6.69
CA VAL A 213 -2.76 -2.39 8.14
C VAL A 213 -2.48 -0.96 8.59
N ASP A 214 -3.41 -0.38 9.33
CA ASP A 214 -3.27 0.96 9.88
C ASP A 214 -2.61 0.89 11.25
N VAL A 215 -1.42 1.47 11.34
CA VAL A 215 -0.67 1.63 12.60
C VAL A 215 -0.40 3.11 12.82
N PRO A 216 -1.31 3.84 13.48
CA PRO A 216 -1.23 5.30 13.61
C PRO A 216 0.05 5.78 14.29
N ASN A 217 0.66 4.93 15.13
CA ASN A 217 1.88 5.26 15.87
C ASN A 217 3.19 4.98 15.11
N ALA A 218 3.12 4.36 13.92
CA ALA A 218 4.26 4.21 13.03
C ALA A 218 4.53 5.55 12.32
N ASN A 219 5.53 6.30 12.79
CA ASN A 219 5.84 7.63 12.30
C ASN A 219 7.23 7.74 11.65
N THR A 220 8.01 6.68 11.64
CA THR A 220 9.30 6.64 10.92
C THR A 220 9.34 5.43 9.99
N LEU A 221 9.70 5.67 8.73
CA LEU A 221 9.95 4.66 7.71
C LEU A 221 11.41 4.71 7.27
N ILE A 222 12.07 3.58 7.23
CA ILE A 222 13.43 3.42 6.74
C ILE A 222 13.43 2.37 5.63
N ILE A 223 14.02 2.68 4.48
CA ILE A 223 14.15 1.74 3.34
C ILE A 223 15.63 1.65 2.97
N GLU A 224 16.25 0.46 3.10
CA GLU A 224 17.69 0.27 2.84
C GLU A 224 18.10 0.43 1.37
N GLU A 225 17.29 -0.05 0.44
CA GLU A 225 17.61 -0.09 -1.00
C GLU A 225 16.48 0.58 -1.80
N ALA A 226 16.20 1.86 -1.53
CA ALA A 226 15.14 2.60 -2.17
C ALA A 226 15.38 2.83 -3.68
N ASP A 227 16.63 2.83 -4.12
CA ASP A 227 17.04 2.91 -5.52
C ASP A 227 16.54 1.76 -6.38
N LYS A 228 16.23 0.62 -5.76
CA LYS A 228 15.69 -0.57 -6.45
C LYS A 228 14.16 -0.58 -6.56
N MET A 229 13.49 0.43 -6.02
CA MET A 229 12.03 0.49 -5.99
C MET A 229 11.47 1.45 -7.02
N GLY A 230 10.24 1.18 -7.47
CA GLY A 230 9.49 2.08 -8.32
C GLY A 230 9.00 3.32 -7.56
N LEU A 231 8.86 4.45 -8.26
CA LEU A 231 8.44 5.72 -7.66
C LEU A 231 7.06 5.62 -7.00
N ALA A 232 6.09 4.99 -7.67
CA ALA A 232 4.76 4.74 -7.11
C ALA A 232 4.81 3.88 -5.85
N GLN A 233 5.69 2.87 -5.81
CA GLN A 233 5.89 2.01 -4.65
C GLN A 233 6.47 2.78 -3.46
N LEU A 234 7.50 3.59 -3.69
CA LEU A 234 8.09 4.47 -2.67
C LEU A 234 7.04 5.41 -2.08
N HIS A 235 6.18 5.99 -2.94
CA HIS A 235 5.09 6.87 -2.50
C HIS A 235 4.07 6.12 -1.64
N GLN A 236 3.66 4.91 -2.03
CA GLN A 236 2.74 4.08 -1.24
C GLN A 236 3.33 3.70 0.11
N LEU A 237 4.61 3.31 0.15
CA LEU A 237 5.32 2.98 1.38
C LEU A 237 5.43 4.20 2.29
N ARG A 238 5.76 5.38 1.75
CA ARG A 238 5.77 6.64 2.51
C ARG A 238 4.40 6.95 3.12
N GLY A 239 3.33 6.65 2.43
CA GLY A 239 1.96 6.79 2.93
C GLY A 239 1.57 5.85 4.06
N ARG A 240 2.45 4.93 4.47
CA ARG A 240 2.23 4.05 5.63
C ARG A 240 2.59 4.72 6.96
N VAL A 241 3.32 5.83 6.93
CA VAL A 241 3.62 6.65 8.11
C VAL A 241 2.92 8.01 8.02
N GLY A 242 2.87 8.76 9.13
CA GLY A 242 2.21 10.07 9.17
C GLY A 242 0.68 9.99 9.20
N ARG A 243 0.13 8.97 9.85
CA ARG A 243 -1.31 8.81 10.04
C ARG A 243 -1.82 9.33 11.38
N SER A 244 -0.96 9.99 12.12
CA SER A 244 -1.25 10.66 13.38
C SER A 244 -0.86 12.14 13.30
N PRO A 245 -1.27 13.00 14.26
CA PRO A 245 -0.84 14.39 14.33
C PRO A 245 0.67 14.58 14.55
N ARG A 246 1.40 13.51 14.88
CA ARG A 246 2.84 13.54 15.09
C ARG A 246 3.58 13.68 13.76
N ARG A 247 4.65 14.46 13.75
CA ARG A 247 5.53 14.59 12.59
C ARG A 247 6.16 13.24 12.23
N ALA A 248 6.05 12.86 10.96
CA ALA A 248 6.58 11.62 10.44
C ALA A 248 7.81 11.84 9.56
N TYR A 249 8.64 10.80 9.48
CA TYR A 249 9.91 10.81 8.77
C TYR A 249 10.03 9.60 7.85
N ALA A 250 10.61 9.79 6.67
CA ALA A 250 10.94 8.72 5.75
C ALA A 250 12.40 8.85 5.30
N TYR A 251 13.17 7.79 5.50
CA TYR A 251 14.58 7.69 5.10
C TYR A 251 14.67 6.71 3.93
N PHE A 252 14.88 7.24 2.73
CA PHE A 252 15.09 6.45 1.53
C PHE A 252 16.59 6.32 1.31
N CYS A 253 17.13 5.16 1.65
CA CYS A 253 18.56 4.91 1.61
C CYS A 253 18.93 4.16 0.33
N PHE A 254 20.11 4.41 -0.19
CA PHE A 254 20.74 3.65 -1.24
C PHE A 254 22.12 3.18 -0.80
N ARG A 255 22.65 2.17 -1.46
CA ARG A 255 23.89 1.51 -1.03
C ARG A 255 25.07 2.48 -1.12
N GLN A 256 25.90 2.49 -0.08
CA GLN A 256 27.14 3.28 -0.02
C GLN A 256 28.06 2.94 -1.20
N ASN A 257 28.66 3.95 -1.82
CA ASN A 257 29.52 3.84 -2.99
C ASN A 257 28.87 3.17 -4.21
N SER A 258 27.53 3.14 -4.32
CA SER A 258 26.86 2.65 -5.52
C SER A 258 26.67 3.82 -6.51
N GLN A 259 26.99 3.56 -7.79
CA GLN A 259 26.54 4.46 -8.86
C GLN A 259 25.04 4.22 -9.09
N LEU A 260 24.24 5.26 -8.82
CA LEU A 260 22.83 5.24 -9.14
C LEU A 260 22.64 5.32 -10.66
N SER A 261 21.74 4.54 -11.21
CA SER A 261 21.31 4.75 -12.59
C SER A 261 20.55 6.07 -12.70
N ASP A 262 20.52 6.67 -13.90
CA ASP A 262 19.77 7.90 -14.16
C ASP A 262 18.29 7.78 -13.77
N VAL A 263 17.71 6.60 -14.01
CA VAL A 263 16.32 6.30 -13.63
C VAL A 263 16.14 6.27 -12.11
N ALA A 264 17.06 5.64 -11.39
CA ALA A 264 17.03 5.60 -9.93
C ALA A 264 17.20 7.00 -9.32
N SER A 265 18.15 7.79 -9.83
CA SER A 265 18.35 9.18 -9.40
C SER A 265 17.10 10.02 -9.59
N LYS A 266 16.49 9.99 -10.77
CA LYS A 266 15.24 10.73 -11.06
C LYS A 266 14.09 10.33 -10.16
N ARG A 267 13.95 9.03 -9.84
CA ARG A 267 12.92 8.54 -8.89
C ARG A 267 13.14 9.05 -7.48
N LEU A 268 14.38 8.99 -7.00
CA LEU A 268 14.74 9.45 -5.66
C LEU A 268 14.63 10.98 -5.53
N GLU A 269 14.96 11.74 -6.57
CA GLU A 269 14.71 13.17 -6.62
C GLU A 269 13.21 13.47 -6.56
N ALA A 270 12.40 12.79 -7.37
CA ALA A 270 10.96 12.99 -7.39
C ALA A 270 10.31 12.68 -6.04
N ILE A 271 10.68 11.57 -5.37
CA ILE A 271 10.09 11.23 -4.06
C ILE A 271 10.50 12.25 -2.97
N ARG A 272 11.66 12.87 -3.09
CA ARG A 272 12.12 13.95 -2.20
C ARG A 272 11.39 15.26 -2.48
N GLU A 273 11.14 15.59 -3.75
CA GLU A 273 10.47 16.82 -4.18
C GLU A 273 8.97 16.80 -3.84
N PHE A 274 8.28 15.72 -4.18
CA PHE A 274 6.83 15.60 -4.01
C PHE A 274 6.46 15.09 -2.61
N THR A 275 6.55 15.96 -1.62
CA THR A 275 6.23 15.65 -0.22
C THR A 275 4.84 16.11 0.22
N GLU A 276 4.20 17.00 -0.53
CA GLU A 276 2.89 17.55 -0.23
C GLU A 276 1.77 16.48 -0.32
N PHE A 277 0.70 16.74 0.40
CA PHE A 277 -0.53 15.96 0.25
C PHE A 277 -1.10 16.12 -1.17
N GLY A 278 -1.78 15.11 -1.67
CA GLY A 278 -2.31 15.14 -3.04
C GLY A 278 -1.25 14.92 -4.13
N SER A 279 0.02 14.71 -3.77
CA SER A 279 1.11 14.52 -4.75
C SER A 279 1.03 13.22 -5.57
N GLY A 280 0.08 12.33 -5.27
CA GLY A 280 -0.06 11.04 -5.97
C GLY A 280 -0.20 11.18 -7.49
N PHE A 281 -0.93 12.17 -7.96
CA PHE A 281 -1.07 12.47 -9.39
C PHE A 281 0.27 12.94 -9.99
N LYS A 282 0.96 13.88 -9.33
CA LYS A 282 2.28 14.38 -9.76
C LYS A 282 3.30 13.25 -9.81
N ILE A 283 3.28 12.36 -8.82
CA ILE A 283 4.11 11.15 -8.76
C ILE A 283 3.82 10.22 -9.95
N ALA A 284 2.56 9.96 -10.27
CA ALA A 284 2.18 9.12 -11.39
C ALA A 284 2.61 9.70 -12.74
N MET A 285 2.47 11.02 -12.93
CA MET A 285 2.96 11.72 -14.12
C MET A 285 4.48 11.64 -14.23
N ARG A 286 5.20 11.90 -13.15
CA ARG A 286 6.66 11.80 -13.13
C ARG A 286 7.16 10.37 -13.39
N ASP A 287 6.47 9.36 -12.87
CA ASP A 287 6.81 7.94 -13.14
C ASP A 287 6.63 7.58 -14.63
N LEU A 288 5.59 8.12 -15.29
CA LEU A 288 5.38 7.98 -16.72
C LEU A 288 6.51 8.64 -17.54
N GLU A 289 6.90 9.86 -17.19
CA GLU A 289 7.99 10.58 -17.86
C GLU A 289 9.33 9.82 -17.73
N ILE A 290 9.64 9.31 -16.54
CA ILE A 290 10.88 8.55 -16.28
C ILE A 290 10.88 7.24 -17.09
N ARG A 291 9.76 6.54 -17.18
CA ARG A 291 9.62 5.30 -17.96
C ARG A 291 9.72 5.59 -19.46
N GLY A 292 9.05 6.63 -19.94
CA GLY A 292 9.11 7.05 -21.35
C GLY A 292 10.52 7.45 -21.79
N ALA A 293 11.23 8.23 -20.99
CA ALA A 293 12.62 8.62 -21.23
C ALA A 293 13.57 7.40 -21.20
N GLY A 294 13.34 6.43 -20.32
CA GLY A 294 14.13 5.20 -20.26
C GLY A 294 13.98 4.31 -21.49
N SER A 295 12.79 4.28 -22.10
CA SER A 295 12.53 3.50 -23.31
C SER A 295 13.19 4.11 -24.57
N ILE A 296 13.47 5.41 -24.57
CA ILE A 296 14.15 6.11 -25.67
C ILE A 296 15.67 5.96 -25.55
N LEU A 297 16.21 5.89 -24.33
CA LEU A 297 17.66 5.81 -24.07
C LEU A 297 18.19 4.38 -23.93
N GLY A 298 17.34 3.42 -23.59
CA GLY A 298 17.67 2.00 -23.54
C GLY A 298 17.15 1.30 -24.79
N GLY A 299 18.05 0.93 -25.70
CA GLY A 299 17.73 0.20 -26.93
C GLY A 299 17.22 -1.23 -26.69
N ASP A 300 16.26 -1.44 -25.82
CA ASP A 300 15.53 -2.70 -25.65
C ASP A 300 14.23 -2.67 -26.44
N GLN A 301 14.38 -2.59 -27.77
CA GLN A 301 13.41 -3.12 -28.70
C GLN A 301 13.57 -4.65 -28.79
N HIS A 302 13.18 -5.35 -27.73
CA HIS A 302 12.83 -6.78 -27.81
C HIS A 302 11.50 -6.97 -27.08
N GLY A 303 10.48 -6.37 -27.63
CA GLY A 303 9.11 -6.75 -27.38
C GLY A 303 8.79 -7.91 -28.30
N ASN A 304 8.62 -9.09 -27.79
CA ASN A 304 7.94 -10.20 -28.45
C ASN A 304 6.54 -9.75 -28.86
N MET A 305 6.42 -9.34 -30.12
CA MET A 305 5.22 -9.49 -30.88
C MET A 305 5.21 -10.92 -31.43
N GLU A 306 4.75 -11.86 -30.66
CA GLU A 306 4.35 -13.16 -31.20
C GLU A 306 3.00 -13.55 -30.62
N SER A 307 2.13 -13.81 -31.61
CA SER A 307 0.88 -14.54 -31.61
C SER A 307 -0.36 -13.81 -31.07
N VAL A 308 -0.98 -13.08 -31.99
CA VAL A 308 -2.42 -13.17 -32.19
C VAL A 308 -2.61 -13.97 -33.48
N GLY A 309 -3.00 -15.20 -33.32
CA GLY A 309 -3.57 -16.08 -34.30
C GLY A 309 -4.78 -16.75 -33.71
#